data_24fcc84e812c6ae7d5ef488ff89cc47f
#
_entry.id   24fcc84e812c6ae7d5ef488ff89cc47f
#
_cell.length_a   1.000
_cell.length_b   1.000
_cell.length_c   1.000
_cell.angle_alpha   90.00
_cell.angle_beta   90.00
_cell.angle_gamma   90.00
#
_symmetry.space_group_name_H-M   'P 1'
#
loop_
_entity.id
_entity.type
_entity.pdbx_description
1 polymer ?
#
loop_
_entity_poly.entity_id
_entity_poly.type
_entity_poly.pdbx_seq_one_letter_code
_entity_poly.pdbx_strand_id
1 'polypeptide(L)'
;MKYSLVQHVSIEQINNANDQSCVLLVQTKRYTILLPGDISSDAEERPGMKKLRDVNLLISPHHGSATSSGPAFLNRLAPDLVLVSAGYNNKFGHPHKSVLDRYRARTIKVLNTAETGAITIKTDNIPLVSYARQHAAGIWRPLGAKSQTTLVETGAIGTDSGSSTEIGH
;
A
#
# COMPACT_ATOMS: atom_id res chain seq x y z
N MET A 1 -9.81 15.43 8.13
CA MET A 1 -8.92 14.28 8.37
C MET A 1 -9.00 13.96 9.85
N LYS A 2 -9.22 12.70 10.21
CA LYS A 2 -9.22 12.24 11.62
C LYS A 2 -8.05 11.29 11.78
N TYR A 3 -7.37 11.42 12.90
CA TYR A 3 -6.32 10.50 13.32
C TYR A 3 -6.73 9.84 14.61
N SER A 4 -6.49 8.56 14.74
CA SER A 4 -6.68 7.84 16.00
C SER A 4 -5.49 6.94 16.28
N LEU A 5 -5.00 7.02 17.51
CA LEU A 5 -4.07 6.05 18.03
C LEU A 5 -4.86 4.79 18.37
N VAL A 6 -4.60 3.69 17.69
CA VAL A 6 -5.36 2.45 17.85
C VAL A 6 -4.89 1.66 19.05
N GLN A 7 -3.62 1.82 19.40
CA GLN A 7 -3.02 1.04 20.47
C GLN A 7 -2.06 1.87 21.32
N HIS A 8 -2.37 1.94 22.61
CA HIS A 8 -1.42 2.23 23.67
C HIS A 8 -1.31 0.97 24.54
N VAL A 9 -0.15 0.35 24.62
CA VAL A 9 0.03 -0.88 25.38
C VAL A 9 0.86 -0.59 26.62
N SER A 10 0.35 -1.00 27.79
CA SER A 10 1.11 -0.96 29.04
C SER A 10 2.35 -1.86 28.93
N ILE A 11 3.48 -1.34 29.32
CA ILE A 11 4.83 -1.93 29.10
C ILE A 11 4.99 -3.31 29.77
N GLU A 12 4.18 -3.63 30.77
CA GLU A 12 4.37 -4.79 31.66
C GLU A 12 4.07 -6.17 31.04
N GLN A 13 3.55 -6.23 29.81
CA GLN A 13 3.14 -7.50 29.17
C GLN A 13 3.74 -7.72 27.78
N ILE A 14 4.85 -7.05 27.45
CA ILE A 14 5.40 -7.12 26.10
C ILE A 14 6.73 -7.85 26.12
N ASN A 15 6.74 -9.06 25.59
CA ASN A 15 7.96 -9.86 25.43
C ASN A 15 8.79 -9.47 24.19
N ASN A 16 8.24 -8.63 23.31
CA ASN A 16 8.88 -8.20 22.06
C ASN A 16 8.85 -6.66 21.96
N ALA A 17 10.01 -6.04 21.88
CA ALA A 17 10.14 -4.58 21.77
C ALA A 17 9.38 -4.00 20.56
N ASN A 18 9.32 -4.73 19.44
CA ASN A 18 8.61 -4.30 18.25
C ASN A 18 7.10 -4.15 18.49
N ASP A 19 6.54 -4.94 19.40
CA ASP A 19 5.13 -4.88 19.76
C ASP A 19 4.74 -3.67 20.60
N GLN A 20 5.71 -2.84 20.96
CA GLN A 20 5.52 -1.52 21.55
C GLN A 20 5.31 -0.43 20.49
N SER A 21 5.32 -0.78 19.22
CA SER A 21 5.08 0.16 18.12
C SER A 21 3.75 0.90 18.29
N CYS A 22 3.78 2.21 18.05
CA CYS A 22 2.56 3.00 17.93
C CYS A 22 1.81 2.59 16.66
N VAL A 23 0.57 2.17 16.82
CA VAL A 23 -0.30 1.84 15.69
C VAL A 23 -1.21 3.02 15.40
N LEU A 24 -1.07 3.60 14.21
CA LEU A 24 -1.83 4.77 13.79
C LEU A 24 -2.84 4.41 12.71
N LEU A 25 -4.12 4.73 12.96
CA LEU A 25 -5.18 4.71 11.98
C LEU A 25 -5.47 6.12 11.49
N VAL A 26 -5.31 6.34 10.20
CA VAL A 26 -5.63 7.61 9.54
C VAL A 26 -6.90 7.43 8.73
N GLN A 27 -7.92 8.23 9.05
CA GLN A 27 -9.19 8.21 8.33
C GLN A 27 -9.40 9.54 7.61
N THR A 28 -9.61 9.47 6.32
CA THR A 28 -10.07 10.58 5.49
C THR A 28 -11.55 10.41 5.19
N LYS A 29 -12.15 11.27 4.40
CA LYS A 29 -13.53 11.09 3.95
C LYS A 29 -13.72 9.84 3.08
N ARG A 30 -12.66 9.31 2.47
CA ARG A 30 -12.72 8.26 1.46
C ARG A 30 -11.82 7.06 1.75
N TYR A 31 -10.78 7.24 2.55
CA TYR A 31 -9.74 6.23 2.75
C TYR A 31 -9.44 6.01 4.21
N THR A 32 -9.24 4.76 4.55
CA THR A 32 -8.71 4.29 5.83
C THR A 32 -7.32 3.75 5.60
N ILE A 33 -6.33 4.28 6.31
CA ILE A 33 -4.92 3.93 6.19
C ILE A 33 -4.43 3.44 7.54
N LEU A 34 -3.80 2.28 7.57
CA LEU A 34 -3.21 1.72 8.78
C LEU A 34 -1.69 1.71 8.70
N LEU A 35 -1.06 2.33 9.71
CA LEU A 35 0.39 2.31 9.93
C LEU A 35 0.65 1.55 11.23
N PRO A 36 0.94 0.25 11.15
CA PRO A 36 1.03 -0.60 12.34
C PRO A 36 2.42 -0.57 13.01
N GLY A 37 3.42 0.02 12.39
CA GLY A 37 4.80 -0.11 12.84
C GLY A 37 5.31 -1.54 12.69
N ASP A 38 6.13 -1.99 13.63
CA ASP A 38 6.82 -3.28 13.57
C ASP A 38 6.13 -4.38 14.40
N ILE A 39 4.81 -4.26 14.61
CA ILE A 39 4.05 -5.25 15.38
C ILE A 39 4.16 -6.66 14.79
N SER A 40 4.20 -7.65 15.68
CA SER A 40 4.14 -9.07 15.35
C SER A 40 2.69 -9.55 15.13
N SER A 41 2.55 -10.77 14.61
CA SER A 41 1.24 -11.44 14.47
C SER A 41 0.51 -11.62 15.81
N ASP A 42 1.22 -11.73 16.92
CA ASP A 42 0.59 -11.80 18.25
C ASP A 42 -0.04 -10.45 18.63
N ALA A 43 0.64 -9.34 18.32
CA ALA A 43 0.10 -8.02 18.55
C ALA A 43 -1.07 -7.69 17.60
N GLU A 44 -1.09 -8.23 16.39
CA GLU A 44 -2.21 -8.12 15.45
C GLU A 44 -3.52 -8.72 15.99
N GLU A 45 -3.41 -9.66 16.94
CA GLU A 45 -4.55 -10.33 17.58
C GLU A 45 -5.01 -9.68 18.90
N ARG A 46 -4.40 -8.56 19.31
CA ARG A 46 -4.83 -7.81 20.51
C ARG A 46 -6.23 -7.19 20.34
N PRO A 47 -6.95 -6.96 21.44
CA PRO A 47 -8.34 -6.48 21.38
C PRO A 47 -8.54 -5.19 20.57
N GLY A 48 -7.62 -4.24 20.67
CA GLY A 48 -7.64 -3.00 19.87
C GLY A 48 -7.54 -3.25 18.38
N MET A 49 -6.61 -4.12 17.99
CA MET A 49 -6.38 -4.48 16.59
C MET A 49 -7.52 -5.32 16.01
N LYS A 50 -8.15 -6.18 16.83
CA LYS A 50 -9.31 -6.99 16.42
C LYS A 50 -10.55 -6.19 16.04
N LYS A 51 -10.62 -4.92 16.43
CA LYS A 51 -11.73 -4.02 16.08
C LYS A 51 -11.58 -3.41 14.68
N LEU A 52 -10.37 -3.43 14.13
CA LEU A 52 -10.09 -2.83 12.82
C LEU A 52 -10.66 -3.68 11.69
N ARG A 53 -11.25 -3.00 10.70
CA ARG A 53 -11.89 -3.58 9.50
C ARG A 53 -11.68 -2.63 8.31
N ASP A 54 -11.75 -3.20 7.12
CA ASP A 54 -11.93 -2.47 5.87
C ASP A 54 -10.92 -1.31 5.69
N VAL A 55 -9.64 -1.64 5.68
CA VAL A 55 -8.53 -0.71 5.48
C VAL A 55 -8.20 -0.65 3.99
N ASN A 56 -8.20 0.53 3.40
CA ASN A 56 -7.82 0.66 1.98
C ASN A 56 -6.31 0.51 1.77
N LEU A 57 -5.52 1.09 2.66
CA LEU A 57 -4.07 1.07 2.57
C LEU A 57 -3.45 0.57 3.87
N LEU A 58 -2.67 -0.49 3.77
CA LEU A 58 -1.89 -1.02 4.86
C LEU A 58 -0.40 -0.79 4.59
N ILE A 59 0.31 -0.16 5.53
CA ILE A 59 1.76 -0.28 5.55
C ILE A 59 2.09 -1.65 6.12
N SER A 60 2.87 -2.44 5.40
CA SER A 60 3.21 -3.81 5.82
C SER A 60 3.87 -3.81 7.19
N PRO A 61 3.30 -4.48 8.21
CA PRO A 61 3.92 -4.56 9.52
C PRO A 61 5.33 -5.13 9.44
N HIS A 62 6.23 -4.58 10.24
CA HIS A 62 7.60 -5.05 10.38
C HIS A 62 8.31 -5.29 9.04
N HIS A 63 8.13 -4.35 8.10
CA HIS A 63 8.73 -4.38 6.75
C HIS A 63 8.38 -5.64 5.93
N GLY A 64 7.34 -6.36 6.30
CA GLY A 64 7.00 -7.66 5.71
C GLY A 64 7.79 -8.83 6.30
N SER A 65 8.15 -8.78 7.58
CA SER A 65 8.75 -9.89 8.32
C SER A 65 7.84 -11.11 8.32
N ALA A 66 8.42 -12.31 8.31
CA ALA A 66 7.69 -13.58 8.40
C ALA A 66 6.79 -13.67 9.66
N THR A 67 7.14 -12.93 10.72
CA THR A 67 6.44 -12.88 12.01
C THR A 67 5.28 -11.89 12.07
N SER A 68 4.89 -11.31 10.94
CA SER A 68 3.81 -10.33 10.84
C SER A 68 2.84 -10.64 9.70
N SER A 69 1.83 -9.83 9.53
CA SER A 69 0.81 -9.97 8.46
C SER A 69 0.10 -11.31 8.49
N GLY A 70 -0.41 -11.67 9.67
CA GLY A 70 -1.12 -12.92 9.91
C GLY A 70 -2.38 -13.08 9.04
N PRO A 71 -2.77 -14.33 8.69
CA PRO A 71 -3.94 -14.56 7.83
C PRO A 71 -5.24 -13.96 8.38
N ALA A 72 -5.48 -14.07 9.69
CA ALA A 72 -6.68 -13.53 10.34
C ALA A 72 -6.71 -12.01 10.28
N PHE A 73 -5.56 -11.37 10.51
CA PHE A 73 -5.39 -9.92 10.41
C PHE A 73 -5.69 -9.42 8.99
N LEU A 74 -5.10 -10.05 7.98
CA LEU A 74 -5.33 -9.67 6.58
C LEU A 74 -6.78 -9.89 6.14
N ASN A 75 -7.42 -10.97 6.60
CA ASN A 75 -8.83 -11.23 6.29
C ASN A 75 -9.75 -10.16 6.90
N ARG A 76 -9.43 -9.68 8.10
CA ARG A 76 -10.21 -8.62 8.77
C ARG A 76 -10.04 -7.26 8.10
N LEU A 77 -8.81 -6.91 7.76
CA LEU A 77 -8.51 -5.60 7.18
C LEU A 77 -8.87 -5.53 5.70
N ALA A 78 -8.78 -6.63 4.98
CA ALA A 78 -9.04 -6.74 3.54
C ALA A 78 -8.47 -5.57 2.72
N PRO A 79 -7.18 -5.22 2.85
CA PRO A 79 -6.64 -4.01 2.24
C PRO A 79 -6.62 -4.11 0.71
N ASP A 80 -6.91 -3.00 0.04
CA ASP A 80 -6.80 -2.90 -1.42
C ASP A 80 -5.31 -2.85 -1.85
N LEU A 81 -4.50 -2.18 -1.04
CA LEU A 81 -3.08 -1.97 -1.30
C LEU A 81 -2.25 -2.16 -0.03
N VAL A 82 -1.14 -2.85 -0.18
CA VAL A 82 -0.08 -2.94 0.84
C VAL A 82 1.17 -2.25 0.34
N LEU A 83 1.75 -1.38 1.17
CA LEU A 83 3.07 -0.82 0.95
C LEU A 83 4.08 -1.51 1.85
N VAL A 84 5.12 -2.05 1.25
CA VAL A 84 6.27 -2.59 1.97
C VAL A 84 7.38 -1.55 1.96
N SER A 85 7.76 -1.07 3.14
CA SER A 85 8.93 -0.21 3.32
C SER A 85 10.14 -1.10 3.60
N ALA A 86 10.90 -1.45 2.57
CA ALA A 86 12.09 -2.29 2.69
C ALA A 86 13.24 -1.69 1.89
N GLY A 87 14.47 -1.88 2.40
CA GLY A 87 15.67 -1.48 1.68
C GLY A 87 15.99 -2.45 0.54
N TYR A 88 16.60 -1.92 -0.53
CA TYR A 88 17.12 -2.77 -1.60
C TYR A 88 18.18 -3.71 -1.05
N ASN A 89 18.07 -4.99 -1.39
CA ASN A 89 19.01 -6.04 -0.95
C ASN A 89 19.27 -6.04 0.57
N ASN A 90 18.22 -5.81 1.39
CA ASN A 90 18.36 -5.77 2.82
C ASN A 90 18.76 -7.13 3.41
N LYS A 91 19.62 -7.12 4.42
CA LYS A 91 20.17 -8.32 5.07
C LYS A 91 19.12 -9.23 5.75
N PHE A 92 17.93 -8.71 5.99
CA PHE A 92 16.84 -9.44 6.66
C PHE A 92 15.98 -10.24 5.68
N GLY A 93 16.18 -10.05 4.37
CA GLY A 93 15.36 -10.70 3.35
C GLY A 93 13.90 -10.25 3.35
N HIS A 94 13.63 -8.99 3.79
CA HIS A 94 12.29 -8.42 3.77
C HIS A 94 11.95 -7.80 2.42
N PRO A 95 10.67 -7.91 1.98
CA PRO A 95 9.60 -8.70 2.57
C PRO A 95 9.83 -10.20 2.41
N HIS A 96 9.51 -10.96 3.45
CA HIS A 96 9.67 -12.42 3.43
C HIS A 96 8.69 -13.07 2.43
N LYS A 97 9.15 -14.12 1.74
CA LYS A 97 8.34 -14.81 0.72
C LYS A 97 6.96 -15.24 1.24
N SER A 98 6.88 -15.79 2.45
CA SER A 98 5.61 -16.24 3.03
C SER A 98 4.61 -15.10 3.23
N VAL A 99 5.07 -13.87 3.46
CA VAL A 99 4.21 -12.68 3.58
C VAL A 99 3.69 -12.27 2.21
N LEU A 100 4.55 -12.23 1.21
CA LEU A 100 4.15 -11.96 -0.17
C LEU A 100 3.13 -12.99 -0.68
N ASP A 101 3.32 -14.26 -0.35
CA ASP A 101 2.38 -15.33 -0.72
C ASP A 101 1.01 -15.14 -0.04
N ARG A 102 0.99 -14.68 1.23
CA ARG A 102 -0.27 -14.33 1.93
C ARG A 102 -1.02 -13.17 1.27
N TYR A 103 -0.30 -12.14 0.80
CA TYR A 103 -0.89 -11.04 0.05
C TYR A 103 -1.43 -11.49 -1.31
N ARG A 104 -0.65 -12.27 -2.07
CA ARG A 104 -1.05 -12.81 -3.38
C ARG A 104 -2.30 -13.69 -3.29
N ALA A 105 -2.35 -14.59 -2.29
CA ALA A 105 -3.49 -15.47 -2.07
C ALA A 105 -4.81 -14.70 -1.84
N ARG A 106 -4.73 -13.42 -1.48
CA ARG A 106 -5.88 -12.51 -1.25
C ARG A 106 -6.07 -11.50 -2.37
N THR A 107 -5.30 -11.60 -3.44
CA THR A 107 -5.31 -10.66 -4.56
C THR A 107 -5.01 -9.21 -4.11
N ILE A 108 -4.32 -9.05 -3.00
CA ILE A 108 -3.91 -7.75 -2.47
C ILE A 108 -2.74 -7.24 -3.32
N LYS A 109 -2.84 -5.99 -3.75
CA LYS A 109 -1.73 -5.34 -4.44
C LYS A 109 -0.61 -4.98 -3.49
N VAL A 110 0.63 -5.16 -3.94
CA VAL A 110 1.82 -4.84 -3.16
C VAL A 110 2.72 -3.90 -3.94
N LEU A 111 3.18 -2.84 -3.28
CA LEU A 111 4.27 -1.99 -3.73
C LEU A 111 5.41 -2.06 -2.72
N ASN A 112 6.62 -2.23 -3.20
CA ASN A 112 7.81 -2.40 -2.39
C ASN A 112 8.83 -1.29 -2.70
N THR A 113 9.22 -0.52 -1.71
CA THR A 113 10.21 0.57 -1.89
C THR A 113 11.57 0.07 -2.35
N ALA A 114 11.91 -1.19 -2.07
CA ALA A 114 13.14 -1.81 -2.59
C ALA A 114 13.14 -1.87 -4.13
N GLU A 115 11.98 -2.02 -4.75
CA GLU A 115 11.80 -2.12 -6.20
C GLU A 115 11.50 -0.76 -6.83
N THR A 116 10.55 -0.04 -6.25
CA THR A 116 9.99 1.19 -6.84
C THR A 116 10.70 2.47 -6.40
N GLY A 117 11.54 2.42 -5.37
CA GLY A 117 12.05 3.62 -4.69
C GLY A 117 10.97 4.28 -3.84
N ALA A 118 11.07 5.60 -3.67
CA ALA A 118 10.09 6.35 -2.89
C ALA A 118 8.68 6.24 -3.50
N ILE A 119 7.70 5.99 -2.65
CA ILE A 119 6.29 5.90 -3.03
C ILE A 119 5.53 7.07 -2.40
N THR A 120 4.81 7.79 -3.22
CA THR A 120 3.92 8.89 -2.78
C THR A 120 2.48 8.53 -3.08
N ILE A 121 1.62 8.63 -2.08
CA ILE A 121 0.17 8.43 -2.23
C ILE A 121 -0.53 9.73 -1.91
N LYS A 122 -1.25 10.27 -2.88
CA LYS A 122 -2.15 11.40 -2.69
C LYS A 122 -3.56 10.86 -2.48
N THR A 123 -4.21 11.31 -1.42
CA THR A 123 -5.56 10.85 -1.02
C THR A 123 -6.64 11.88 -1.28
N ASP A 124 -6.44 12.71 -2.29
CA ASP A 124 -7.38 13.77 -2.71
C ASP A 124 -8.63 13.17 -3.40
N ASN A 125 -9.16 13.84 -4.40
CA ASN A 125 -10.36 13.41 -5.10
C ASN A 125 -10.16 12.11 -5.91
N ILE A 126 -8.96 11.94 -6.47
CA ILE A 126 -8.54 10.72 -7.18
C ILE A 126 -7.23 10.27 -6.54
N PRO A 127 -7.18 9.09 -5.93
CA PRO A 127 -5.94 8.60 -5.35
C PRO A 127 -4.91 8.38 -6.45
N LEU A 128 -3.82 9.11 -6.35
CA LEU A 128 -2.68 8.98 -7.24
C LEU A 128 -1.54 8.29 -6.49
N VAL A 129 -1.06 7.21 -7.04
CA VAL A 129 0.17 6.56 -6.59
C VAL A 129 1.27 6.88 -7.59
N SER A 130 2.35 7.48 -7.11
CA SER A 130 3.56 7.68 -7.89
C SER A 130 4.76 7.12 -7.17
N TYR A 131 5.76 6.71 -7.91
CA TYR A 131 7.00 6.16 -7.36
C TYR A 131 8.21 6.60 -8.17
N ALA A 132 9.38 6.64 -7.50
CA ALA A 132 10.59 7.27 -8.04
C ALA A 132 11.25 6.45 -9.17
N ARG A 133 11.09 5.12 -9.14
CA ARG A 133 11.62 4.24 -10.21
C ARG A 133 10.46 3.74 -11.05
N GLN A 134 10.26 4.34 -12.20
CA GLN A 134 9.32 3.84 -13.18
C GLN A 134 10.01 2.76 -14.04
N HIS A 135 9.86 1.50 -13.65
CA HIS A 135 10.01 0.43 -14.62
C HIS A 135 8.71 0.34 -15.41
N ALA A 136 8.83 0.69 -16.68
CA ALA A 136 7.84 0.66 -17.73
C ALA A 136 6.42 0.20 -17.37
N ALA A 137 5.47 1.10 -17.62
CA ALA A 137 4.04 0.85 -17.81
C ALA A 137 3.25 0.35 -16.60
N GLY A 138 2.61 1.28 -15.95
CA GLY A 138 1.53 0.98 -15.04
C GLY A 138 0.92 2.23 -14.43
N ILE A 139 0.09 2.94 -15.18
CA ILE A 139 -0.81 3.94 -14.58
C ILE A 139 -1.74 3.18 -13.64
N TRP A 140 -1.66 3.52 -12.37
CA TRP A 140 -2.38 2.85 -11.33
C TRP A 140 -3.86 3.26 -11.29
N ARG A 141 -4.75 2.27 -11.12
CA ARG A 141 -6.18 2.51 -10.90
C ARG A 141 -6.41 3.10 -9.50
N PRO A 142 -7.42 3.95 -9.31
CA PRO A 142 -7.80 4.49 -8.02
C PRO A 142 -8.09 3.39 -7.00
N LEU A 143 -7.67 3.59 -5.74
CA LEU A 143 -8.10 2.80 -4.60
C LEU A 143 -9.62 2.95 -4.43
N GLY A 144 -10.34 1.84 -4.32
CA GLY A 144 -11.78 1.85 -4.00
C GLY A 144 -12.74 1.84 -5.19
N ALA A 145 -12.27 1.72 -6.42
CA ALA A 145 -13.16 1.47 -7.56
C ALA A 145 -13.52 -0.01 -7.65
N LYS A 146 -14.44 -0.49 -6.82
CA LYS A 146 -15.21 -1.66 -7.16
C LYS A 146 -16.02 -1.30 -8.42
N SER A 147 -15.53 -1.78 -9.57
CA SER A 147 -16.23 -1.77 -10.85
C SER A 147 -16.77 -0.41 -11.33
N GLN A 148 -15.90 0.41 -11.93
CA GLN A 148 -16.27 1.19 -13.10
C GLN A 148 -15.04 1.29 -14.01
N THR A 149 -15.13 0.60 -15.14
CA THR A 149 -14.14 0.66 -16.21
C THR A 149 -14.30 1.99 -16.93
N THR A 150 -13.38 2.91 -16.70
CA THR A 150 -13.21 4.06 -17.60
C THR A 150 -11.74 4.11 -17.96
N LEU A 151 -11.43 3.62 -19.13
CA LEU A 151 -10.13 3.82 -19.77
C LEU A 151 -10.06 5.31 -20.15
N VAL A 152 -9.19 6.06 -19.51
CA VAL A 152 -8.73 7.35 -20.06
C VAL A 152 -7.53 7.01 -20.93
N GLU A 153 -7.76 6.84 -22.21
CA GLU A 153 -6.70 6.88 -23.20
C GLU A 153 -6.11 8.28 -23.21
N THR A 154 -4.87 8.43 -22.77
CA THR A 154 -4.09 9.63 -23.06
C THR A 154 -3.72 9.57 -24.53
N GLY A 155 -4.46 10.34 -25.33
CA GLY A 155 -4.16 10.52 -26.72
C GLY A 155 -2.72 11.01 -26.92
N ALA A 156 -1.99 10.26 -27.72
CA ALA A 156 -0.70 10.71 -28.22
C ALA A 156 -0.92 11.98 -29.05
N ILE A 157 -0.22 13.03 -28.70
CA ILE A 157 -0.15 14.24 -29.52
C ILE A 157 0.64 13.84 -30.78
N GLY A 158 -0.08 13.62 -31.87
CA GLY A 158 0.51 13.45 -33.17
C GLY A 158 1.13 14.76 -33.61
N THR A 159 2.43 14.71 -33.85
CA THR A 159 3.15 15.78 -34.56
C THR A 159 2.73 15.73 -36.01
N ASP A 160 1.95 16.71 -36.42
CA ASP A 160 1.65 16.98 -37.82
C ASP A 160 2.91 17.55 -38.50
N SER A 161 3.55 16.76 -39.33
CA SER A 161 4.57 17.24 -40.24
C SER A 161 3.92 17.56 -41.58
N GLY A 162 3.77 18.86 -41.83
CA GLY A 162 3.31 19.37 -43.09
C GLY A 162 4.15 18.88 -44.27
N SER A 163 3.48 18.55 -45.34
CA SER A 163 4.04 18.43 -46.67
C SER A 163 3.14 19.19 -47.63
N SER A 164 3.64 20.35 -48.03
CA SER A 164 3.17 21.11 -49.14
C SER A 164 3.40 20.34 -50.43
N THR A 165 2.42 20.30 -51.31
CA THR A 165 2.64 20.11 -52.73
C THR A 165 1.60 20.90 -53.52
N GLU A 166 2.07 21.99 -54.12
CA GLU A 166 1.44 22.66 -55.25
C GLU A 166 1.32 21.72 -56.45
N ILE A 167 0.36 22.00 -57.28
CA ILE A 167 0.33 21.95 -58.75
C ILE A 167 -1.15 22.26 -59.08
N GLY A 168 -1.60 23.32 -59.81
CA GLY A 168 -1.14 23.79 -61.12
C GLY A 168 -2.02 23.16 -62.22
N HIS A 169 -2.97 23.86 -62.61
CA HIS A 169 -3.69 24.18 -63.81
C HIS A 169 -5.19 24.29 -63.61
#